data_7e8550401f88ceb24475ac07e5db3957
#
_entry.id   7e8550401f88ceb24475ac07e5db3957
#
_cell.length_a   1.000
_cell.length_b   1.000
_cell.length_c   1.000
_cell.angle_alpha   90.00
_cell.angle_beta   90.00
_cell.angle_gamma   90.00
#
_symmetry.space_group_name_H-M   'P 1'
#
loop_
_entity.id
_entity.type
_entity.pdbx_description
1 polymer ?
#
loop_
_entity_poly.entity_id
_entity_poly.type
_entity_poly.pdbx_seq_one_letter_code
_entity_poly.pdbx_strand_id
1 'polypeptide(L)'
;VVLTDQPERIGALDLGFAIIGHWQGLTWMQRVVEPVALPAGTAKISFTSGSTGAPKGVCLDGEGLIDTALAVRERLSDLPLRRHLAVLPLALLLENVAGIYAPLLRGMAVHLPPLHALGWRGMAGFDPGALDAAARRTDASSMILVPELLKAWTAFLNISGSRPSAALSFVAVGGARVASELLDEARQLGIPAYQGYGLTEGGSVLTLNRPGDDADDVGRPLQHAQISIAAGEVIVETRAFLGYLGSERGGGRQFATGDLGEFDAQGHLHLAGRRKNLLITSWGRNISPEWPEAALLADPRIFQAVVVGDGQAALSAILVPMPGVSPSAIDLAVKGANETLPDYARIARWIPGEAFTAANGLATGNGRPIRDRVAERYSSAITALEPNEECPDVVL
;
A
#
# COMPACT_ATOMS: atom_id res chain seq x y z
N VAL A 1 17.70 3.57 -21.69
CA VAL A 1 17.35 2.37 -22.47
C VAL A 1 16.07 1.79 -21.91
N VAL A 2 15.15 1.36 -22.78
CA VAL A 2 13.92 0.64 -22.42
C VAL A 2 13.94 -0.70 -23.15
N LEU A 3 13.52 -1.76 -22.47
CA LEU A 3 13.26 -3.07 -23.05
C LEU A 3 11.77 -3.33 -22.92
N THR A 4 11.05 -3.48 -24.04
CA THR A 4 9.59 -3.52 -24.06
C THR A 4 9.04 -4.52 -25.10
N ASP A 5 7.92 -5.13 -24.79
CA ASP A 5 7.09 -5.89 -25.73
C ASP A 5 6.05 -5.01 -26.48
N GLN A 6 5.98 -3.72 -26.12
CA GLN A 6 5.03 -2.74 -26.70
C GLN A 6 5.74 -1.49 -27.22
N PRO A 7 6.61 -1.62 -28.24
CA PRO A 7 7.41 -0.50 -28.75
C PRO A 7 6.55 0.64 -29.30
N GLU A 8 5.37 0.36 -29.85
CA GLU A 8 4.45 1.37 -30.37
C GLU A 8 3.95 2.30 -29.26
N ARG A 9 3.70 1.77 -28.04
CA ARG A 9 3.29 2.59 -26.89
C ARG A 9 4.38 3.54 -26.44
N ILE A 10 5.64 3.09 -26.48
CA ILE A 10 6.78 3.96 -26.18
C ILE A 10 6.96 5.02 -27.28
N GLY A 11 6.81 4.64 -28.54
CA GLY A 11 6.85 5.56 -29.68
C GLY A 11 5.76 6.63 -29.62
N ALA A 12 4.55 6.25 -29.22
CA ALA A 12 3.41 7.16 -29.10
C ALA A 12 3.60 8.24 -27.99
N LEU A 13 4.54 8.09 -27.08
CA LEU A 13 4.88 9.11 -26.07
C LEU A 13 5.69 10.28 -26.67
N ASP A 14 6.18 10.16 -27.91
CA ASP A 14 7.01 11.15 -28.60
C ASP A 14 8.20 11.69 -27.78
N LEU A 15 8.85 10.78 -27.05
CA LEU A 15 9.97 11.09 -26.17
C LEU A 15 11.34 10.92 -26.83
N GLY A 16 11.41 10.76 -28.16
CA GLY A 16 12.64 10.62 -28.92
C GLY A 16 13.36 9.27 -28.73
N PHE A 17 12.62 8.20 -28.42
CA PHE A 17 13.18 6.86 -28.38
C PHE A 17 13.38 6.28 -29.78
N ALA A 18 14.57 5.73 -30.04
CA ALA A 18 14.89 4.97 -31.26
C ALA A 18 15.06 3.49 -30.92
N ILE A 19 14.62 2.61 -31.81
CA ILE A 19 14.86 1.16 -31.70
C ILE A 19 16.33 0.89 -32.01
N ILE A 20 17.02 0.18 -31.11
CA ILE A 20 18.44 -0.20 -31.27
C ILE A 20 18.64 -1.70 -31.39
N GLY A 21 17.61 -2.51 -31.18
CA GLY A 21 17.69 -3.97 -31.31
C GLY A 21 16.46 -4.71 -30.83
N HIS A 22 16.51 -6.04 -31.00
CA HIS A 22 15.50 -6.97 -30.52
C HIS A 22 16.16 -8.15 -29.81
N TRP A 23 15.48 -8.68 -28.77
CA TRP A 23 15.95 -9.85 -28.03
C TRP A 23 14.78 -10.62 -27.42
N GLN A 24 14.64 -11.89 -27.75
CA GLN A 24 13.59 -12.78 -27.24
C GLN A 24 12.16 -12.20 -27.29
N GLY A 25 11.80 -11.57 -28.41
CA GLY A 25 10.48 -10.95 -28.59
C GLY A 25 10.33 -9.56 -27.94
N LEU A 26 11.37 -9.06 -27.29
CA LEU A 26 11.41 -7.71 -26.72
C LEU A 26 12.15 -6.75 -27.66
N THR A 27 11.75 -5.50 -27.68
CA THR A 27 12.37 -4.42 -28.44
C THR A 27 13.20 -3.55 -27.50
N TRP A 28 14.46 -3.34 -27.86
CA TRP A 28 15.35 -2.40 -27.17
C TRP A 28 15.20 -1.03 -27.80
N MET A 29 14.88 -0.06 -26.97
CA MET A 29 14.74 1.34 -27.39
C MET A 29 15.66 2.21 -26.54
N GLN A 30 16.28 3.20 -27.16
CA GLN A 30 17.19 4.13 -26.49
C GLN A 30 16.83 5.56 -26.88
N ARG A 31 17.02 6.48 -25.96
CA ARG A 31 17.08 7.92 -26.25
C ARG A 31 18.30 8.52 -25.57
N VAL A 32 18.83 9.56 -26.13
CA VAL A 32 19.85 10.41 -25.48
C VAL A 32 19.13 11.35 -24.54
N VAL A 33 19.66 11.50 -23.35
CA VAL A 33 19.15 12.43 -22.32
C VAL A 33 20.32 13.17 -21.71
N GLU A 34 20.10 14.38 -21.24
CA GLU A 34 21.09 15.10 -20.45
C GLU A 34 21.41 14.33 -19.18
N PRO A 35 22.68 14.23 -18.80
CA PRO A 35 23.05 13.57 -17.55
C PRO A 35 22.40 14.25 -16.34
N VAL A 36 21.82 13.47 -15.45
CA VAL A 36 21.31 13.93 -14.16
C VAL A 36 22.28 13.51 -13.06
N ALA A 37 22.68 14.44 -12.20
CA ALA A 37 23.51 14.11 -11.05
C ALA A 37 22.78 13.13 -10.12
N LEU A 38 23.49 12.05 -9.76
CA LEU A 38 23.00 11.03 -8.83
C LEU A 38 23.87 11.04 -7.58
N PRO A 39 23.30 10.81 -6.40
CA PRO A 39 24.07 10.49 -5.20
C PRO A 39 25.02 9.33 -5.47
N ALA A 40 26.27 9.41 -4.99
CA ALA A 40 27.26 8.37 -5.16
C ALA A 40 26.77 7.04 -4.56
N GLY A 41 26.97 5.92 -5.26
CA GLY A 41 26.49 4.61 -4.84
C GLY A 41 25.06 4.27 -5.26
N THR A 42 24.37 5.17 -5.99
CA THR A 42 23.02 4.89 -6.48
C THR A 42 23.02 3.67 -7.40
N ALA A 43 22.39 2.59 -6.94
CA ALA A 43 22.21 1.36 -7.70
C ALA A 43 20.81 1.26 -8.31
N LYS A 44 19.81 1.90 -7.68
CA LYS A 44 18.41 1.87 -8.11
C LYS A 44 17.72 3.20 -7.84
N ILE A 45 16.83 3.58 -8.75
CA ILE A 45 15.91 4.71 -8.56
C ILE A 45 14.49 4.15 -8.56
N SER A 46 13.75 4.39 -7.47
CA SER A 46 12.33 4.05 -7.38
C SER A 46 11.51 5.33 -7.31
N PHE A 47 10.53 5.45 -8.19
CA PHE A 47 9.65 6.62 -8.21
C PHE A 47 8.47 6.45 -7.26
N THR A 48 8.23 7.44 -6.43
CA THR A 48 7.07 7.54 -5.55
C THR A 48 6.14 8.64 -6.05
N SER A 49 4.85 8.49 -5.78
CA SER A 49 3.84 9.51 -6.09
C SER A 49 3.94 10.70 -5.13
N GLY A 50 5.00 11.48 -5.19
CA GLY A 50 5.27 12.57 -4.24
C GLY A 50 4.02 13.36 -3.80
N SER A 51 4.03 13.86 -2.58
CA SER A 51 2.94 14.65 -1.98
C SER A 51 2.59 15.94 -2.75
N THR A 52 3.46 16.36 -3.64
CA THR A 52 3.29 17.56 -4.50
C THR A 52 2.71 17.25 -5.87
N GLY A 53 2.26 16.01 -6.11
CA GLY A 53 1.70 15.56 -7.40
C GLY A 53 2.74 15.16 -8.45
N ALA A 54 3.99 15.60 -8.35
CA ALA A 54 5.07 15.15 -9.23
C ALA A 54 5.79 13.93 -8.63
N PRO A 55 6.07 12.88 -9.43
CA PRO A 55 6.82 11.72 -8.95
C PRO A 55 8.21 12.11 -8.48
N LYS A 56 8.63 11.61 -7.31
CA LYS A 56 9.98 11.77 -6.78
C LYS A 56 10.78 10.51 -7.00
N GLY A 57 11.95 10.62 -7.63
CA GLY A 57 12.90 9.52 -7.77
C GLY A 57 13.72 9.36 -6.49
N VAL A 58 13.51 8.27 -5.77
CA VAL A 58 14.29 7.91 -4.57
C VAL A 58 15.52 7.13 -5.02
N CYS A 59 16.70 7.65 -4.72
CA CYS A 59 17.99 7.01 -5.04
C CYS A 59 18.38 6.05 -3.92
N LEU A 60 18.62 4.79 -4.28
CA LEU A 60 18.82 3.71 -3.33
C LEU A 60 20.18 3.03 -3.51
N ASP A 61 20.83 2.73 -2.39
CA ASP A 61 22.05 1.93 -2.30
C ASP A 61 21.77 0.45 -2.53
N GLY A 62 22.56 -0.20 -3.37
CA GLY A 62 22.42 -1.62 -3.68
C GLY A 62 22.67 -2.54 -2.49
N GLU A 63 23.69 -2.26 -1.69
CA GLU A 63 23.97 -3.04 -0.48
C GLU A 63 22.87 -2.82 0.59
N GLY A 64 22.34 -1.59 0.73
CA GLY A 64 21.22 -1.32 1.61
C GLY A 64 19.94 -2.08 1.23
N LEU A 65 19.68 -2.29 -0.06
CA LEU A 65 18.59 -3.15 -0.52
C LEU A 65 18.83 -4.63 -0.20
N ILE A 66 20.08 -5.10 -0.31
CA ILE A 66 20.44 -6.47 0.09
C ILE A 66 20.33 -6.63 1.61
N ASP A 67 20.74 -5.65 2.41
CA ASP A 67 20.58 -5.66 3.86
C ASP A 67 19.11 -5.81 4.25
N THR A 68 18.20 -5.09 3.59
CA THR A 68 16.74 -5.25 3.78
C THR A 68 16.29 -6.67 3.43
N ALA A 69 16.71 -7.21 2.30
CA ALA A 69 16.33 -8.56 1.88
C ALA A 69 16.85 -9.64 2.84
N LEU A 70 18.08 -9.48 3.35
CA LEU A 70 18.67 -10.36 4.38
C LEU A 70 17.89 -10.29 5.69
N ALA A 71 17.46 -9.09 6.12
CA ALA A 71 16.66 -8.90 7.32
C ALA A 71 15.27 -9.54 7.21
N VAL A 72 14.61 -9.43 6.05
CA VAL A 72 13.35 -10.15 5.77
C VAL A 72 13.57 -11.67 5.80
N ARG A 73 14.62 -12.17 5.15
CA ARG A 73 14.99 -13.59 5.19
C ARG A 73 15.16 -14.09 6.61
N GLU A 74 15.89 -13.35 7.44
CA GLU A 74 16.15 -13.73 8.84
C GLU A 74 14.87 -13.69 9.67
N ARG A 75 14.03 -12.66 9.51
CA ARG A 75 12.75 -12.55 10.23
C ARG A 75 11.83 -13.75 10.01
N LEU A 76 11.90 -14.37 8.84
CA LEU A 76 11.06 -15.49 8.42
C LEU A 76 11.81 -16.83 8.40
N SER A 77 13.03 -16.91 8.97
CA SER A 77 13.96 -18.04 8.80
C SER A 77 13.41 -19.39 9.29
N ASP A 78 12.59 -19.40 10.32
CA ASP A 78 11.98 -20.59 10.94
C ASP A 78 10.69 -21.07 10.23
N LEU A 79 10.13 -20.28 9.30
CA LEU A 79 8.93 -20.68 8.56
C LEU A 79 9.25 -21.67 7.42
N PRO A 80 8.38 -22.60 7.08
CA PRO A 80 8.62 -23.62 6.04
C PRO A 80 8.44 -23.10 4.62
N LEU A 81 9.00 -21.91 4.33
CA LEU A 81 8.85 -21.25 3.04
C LEU A 81 9.79 -21.87 1.99
N ARG A 82 9.24 -22.26 0.83
CA ARG A 82 9.98 -22.91 -0.26
C ARG A 82 9.74 -22.28 -1.62
N ARG A 83 8.56 -21.74 -1.88
CA ARG A 83 8.15 -21.15 -3.15
C ARG A 83 7.44 -19.83 -2.90
N HIS A 84 7.92 -18.78 -3.53
CA HIS A 84 7.30 -17.47 -3.52
C HIS A 84 6.56 -17.24 -4.83
N LEU A 85 5.30 -16.79 -4.74
CA LEU A 85 4.52 -16.32 -5.89
C LEU A 85 4.58 -14.81 -5.90
N ALA A 86 5.26 -14.22 -6.89
CA ALA A 86 5.28 -12.78 -7.10
C ALA A 86 3.94 -12.33 -7.69
N VAL A 87 3.20 -11.53 -6.94
CA VAL A 87 1.84 -11.08 -7.27
C VAL A 87 1.81 -9.63 -7.70
N LEU A 88 2.66 -8.80 -7.11
CA LEU A 88 2.68 -7.37 -7.41
C LEU A 88 3.54 -7.08 -8.65
N PRO A 89 3.26 -5.96 -9.36
CA PRO A 89 4.11 -5.53 -10.47
C PRO A 89 5.57 -5.37 -10.02
N LEU A 90 6.51 -5.87 -10.83
CA LEU A 90 7.96 -5.78 -10.55
C LEU A 90 8.50 -4.34 -10.49
N ALA A 91 7.74 -3.35 -10.96
CA ALA A 91 8.09 -1.94 -10.78
C ALA A 91 7.98 -1.49 -9.32
N LEU A 92 7.26 -2.22 -8.47
CA LEU A 92 7.13 -1.94 -7.05
C LEU A 92 8.35 -2.46 -6.27
N LEU A 93 8.97 -1.57 -5.49
CA LEU A 93 10.14 -1.92 -4.69
C LEU A 93 9.86 -3.05 -3.70
N LEU A 94 8.63 -3.10 -3.16
CA LEU A 94 8.20 -4.13 -2.23
C LEU A 94 8.35 -5.54 -2.83
N GLU A 95 7.84 -5.75 -4.06
CA GLU A 95 7.97 -7.04 -4.73
C GLU A 95 9.43 -7.36 -5.06
N ASN A 96 10.24 -6.36 -5.47
CA ASN A 96 11.65 -6.60 -5.78
C ASN A 96 12.42 -7.11 -4.55
N VAL A 97 12.32 -6.40 -3.43
CA VAL A 97 13.18 -6.66 -2.26
C VAL A 97 12.64 -7.85 -1.45
N ALA A 98 11.36 -7.81 -1.08
CA ALA A 98 10.77 -8.83 -0.23
C ALA A 98 10.24 -10.06 -1.00
N GLY A 99 9.83 -9.88 -2.28
CA GLY A 99 9.27 -10.95 -3.10
C GLY A 99 10.28 -11.64 -4.03
N ILE A 100 11.41 -10.96 -4.36
CA ILE A 100 12.43 -11.55 -5.24
C ILE A 100 13.74 -11.75 -4.47
N TYR A 101 14.36 -10.68 -3.95
CA TYR A 101 15.70 -10.76 -3.38
C TYR A 101 15.72 -11.63 -2.12
N ALA A 102 14.80 -11.41 -1.18
CA ALA A 102 14.76 -12.16 0.07
C ALA A 102 14.50 -13.67 -0.16
N PRO A 103 13.51 -14.11 -0.98
CA PRO A 103 13.33 -15.50 -1.33
C PRO A 103 14.54 -16.13 -2.02
N LEU A 104 15.16 -15.45 -2.98
CA LEU A 104 16.36 -15.94 -3.67
C LEU A 104 17.55 -16.12 -2.71
N LEU A 105 17.77 -15.15 -1.81
CA LEU A 105 18.82 -15.22 -0.77
C LEU A 105 18.55 -16.35 0.24
N ARG A 106 17.32 -16.84 0.30
CA ARG A 106 16.93 -18.01 1.11
C ARG A 106 17.05 -19.33 0.34
N GLY A 107 17.29 -19.31 -0.95
CA GLY A 107 17.30 -20.50 -1.81
C GLY A 107 15.90 -20.99 -2.18
N MET A 108 14.88 -20.13 -2.10
CA MET A 108 13.52 -20.45 -2.51
C MET A 108 13.35 -20.32 -4.03
N ALA A 109 12.43 -21.10 -4.59
CA ALA A 109 11.96 -20.87 -5.96
C ALA A 109 11.05 -19.62 -5.97
N VAL A 110 11.23 -18.77 -7.00
CA VAL A 110 10.37 -17.60 -7.23
C VAL A 110 9.60 -17.81 -8.53
N HIS A 111 8.28 -17.76 -8.45
CA HIS A 111 7.39 -17.85 -9.60
C HIS A 111 6.98 -16.44 -10.04
N LEU A 112 7.23 -16.13 -11.30
CA LEU A 112 7.00 -14.81 -11.92
C LEU A 112 6.03 -14.95 -13.11
N PRO A 113 4.76 -15.28 -12.89
CA PRO A 113 3.81 -15.34 -13.99
C PRO A 113 3.48 -13.93 -14.50
N PRO A 114 3.05 -13.80 -15.75
CA PRO A 114 2.56 -12.50 -16.23
C PRO A 114 1.33 -12.07 -15.43
N LEU A 115 1.21 -10.76 -15.19
CA LEU A 115 0.17 -10.22 -14.30
C LEU A 115 -1.26 -10.62 -14.68
N HIS A 116 -1.58 -10.75 -15.97
CA HIS A 116 -2.91 -11.19 -16.41
C HIS A 116 -3.23 -12.62 -15.96
N ALA A 117 -2.22 -13.51 -15.84
CA ALA A 117 -2.41 -14.87 -15.34
C ALA A 117 -2.64 -14.91 -13.82
N LEU A 118 -2.40 -13.81 -13.12
CA LEU A 118 -2.71 -13.60 -11.71
C LEU A 118 -4.04 -12.88 -11.50
N GLY A 119 -4.76 -12.60 -12.56
CA GLY A 119 -6.05 -11.93 -12.51
C GLY A 119 -6.02 -10.42 -12.68
N TRP A 120 -4.87 -9.80 -12.93
CA TRP A 120 -4.80 -8.38 -13.21
C TRP A 120 -5.41 -8.06 -14.59
N ARG A 121 -6.42 -7.19 -14.61
CA ARG A 121 -7.13 -6.74 -15.82
C ARG A 121 -6.92 -5.24 -16.09
N GLY A 122 -5.70 -4.76 -15.85
CA GLY A 122 -5.40 -3.32 -15.89
C GLY A 122 -5.85 -2.60 -14.63
N MET A 123 -6.00 -1.26 -14.72
CA MET A 123 -6.37 -0.40 -13.57
C MET A 123 -7.79 -0.65 -13.03
N ALA A 124 -8.65 -1.33 -13.77
CA ALA A 124 -10.09 -1.40 -13.50
C ALA A 124 -10.59 -2.78 -13.04
N GLY A 125 -9.70 -3.74 -12.82
CA GLY A 125 -10.20 -5.05 -12.45
C GLY A 125 -9.14 -6.04 -11.97
N PHE A 126 -9.59 -6.90 -11.06
CA PHE A 126 -8.80 -8.01 -10.54
C PHE A 126 -9.69 -9.25 -10.40
N ASP A 127 -9.19 -10.39 -10.84
CA ASP A 127 -9.86 -11.69 -10.73
C ASP A 127 -9.19 -12.50 -9.61
N PRO A 128 -9.76 -12.54 -8.41
CA PRO A 128 -9.17 -13.25 -7.28
C PRO A 128 -9.18 -14.78 -7.47
N GLY A 129 -10.06 -15.33 -8.32
CA GLY A 129 -10.05 -16.75 -8.67
C GLY A 129 -8.82 -17.15 -9.46
N ALA A 130 -8.33 -16.27 -10.34
CA ALA A 130 -7.07 -16.50 -11.05
C ALA A 130 -5.85 -16.46 -10.11
N LEU A 131 -5.84 -15.58 -9.10
CA LEU A 131 -4.82 -15.58 -8.04
C LEU A 131 -4.83 -16.90 -7.25
N ASP A 132 -6.01 -17.33 -6.78
CA ASP A 132 -6.15 -18.60 -6.04
C ASP A 132 -5.67 -19.79 -6.86
N ALA A 133 -6.08 -19.87 -8.14
CA ALA A 133 -5.63 -20.90 -9.05
C ALA A 133 -4.11 -20.87 -9.30
N ALA A 134 -3.50 -19.69 -9.40
CA ALA A 134 -2.06 -19.53 -9.54
C ALA A 134 -1.32 -19.99 -8.28
N ALA A 135 -1.80 -19.60 -7.09
CA ALA A 135 -1.22 -20.02 -5.81
C ALA A 135 -1.22 -21.53 -5.64
N ARG A 136 -2.35 -22.21 -6.00
CA ARG A 136 -2.45 -23.68 -5.98
C ARG A 136 -1.54 -24.34 -7.01
N ARG A 137 -1.55 -23.86 -8.25
CA ARG A 137 -0.75 -24.42 -9.35
C ARG A 137 0.74 -24.36 -9.10
N THR A 138 1.21 -23.29 -8.44
CA THR A 138 2.62 -23.10 -8.10
C THR A 138 2.99 -23.69 -6.74
N ASP A 139 2.00 -24.20 -5.98
CA ASP A 139 2.21 -24.69 -4.62
C ASP A 139 2.92 -23.62 -3.75
N ALA A 140 2.45 -22.39 -3.90
CA ALA A 140 3.06 -21.21 -3.27
C ALA A 140 3.02 -21.34 -1.74
N SER A 141 4.17 -21.15 -1.09
CA SER A 141 4.27 -21.10 0.37
C SER A 141 4.25 -19.68 0.90
N SER A 142 4.51 -18.70 0.04
CA SER A 142 4.44 -17.28 0.39
C SER A 142 4.06 -16.40 -0.80
N MET A 143 3.48 -15.25 -0.50
CA MET A 143 3.21 -14.16 -1.44
C MET A 143 3.13 -12.82 -0.72
N ILE A 144 3.10 -11.71 -1.48
CA ILE A 144 2.91 -10.35 -0.97
C ILE A 144 1.65 -9.79 -1.61
N LEU A 145 0.77 -9.22 -0.80
CA LEU A 145 -0.46 -8.59 -1.24
C LEU A 145 -0.53 -7.13 -0.74
N VAL A 146 -1.28 -6.31 -1.46
CA VAL A 146 -1.81 -5.06 -0.93
C VAL A 146 -3.21 -5.31 -0.34
N PRO A 147 -3.72 -4.43 0.53
CA PRO A 147 -5.01 -4.65 1.20
C PRO A 147 -6.16 -4.94 0.24
N GLU A 148 -6.18 -4.28 -0.92
CA GLU A 148 -7.22 -4.45 -1.94
C GLU A 148 -7.23 -5.87 -2.54
N LEU A 149 -6.05 -6.45 -2.75
CA LEU A 149 -5.93 -7.83 -3.25
C LEU A 149 -6.30 -8.85 -2.18
N LEU A 150 -5.89 -8.61 -0.93
CA LEU A 150 -6.30 -9.44 0.21
C LEU A 150 -7.82 -9.44 0.33
N LYS A 151 -8.46 -8.26 0.34
CA LYS A 151 -9.92 -8.10 0.41
C LYS A 151 -10.62 -8.86 -0.72
N ALA A 152 -10.18 -8.69 -1.97
CA ALA A 152 -10.77 -9.36 -3.11
C ALA A 152 -10.66 -10.89 -2.99
N TRP A 153 -9.51 -11.40 -2.54
CA TRP A 153 -9.30 -12.83 -2.37
C TRP A 153 -10.10 -13.40 -1.19
N THR A 154 -10.16 -12.70 -0.06
CA THR A 154 -11.00 -13.05 1.09
C THR A 154 -12.47 -13.15 0.70
N ALA A 155 -13.00 -12.16 -0.02
CA ALA A 155 -14.37 -12.16 -0.53
C ALA A 155 -14.64 -13.34 -1.49
N PHE A 156 -13.69 -13.65 -2.39
CA PHE A 156 -13.79 -14.80 -3.28
C PHE A 156 -13.84 -16.14 -2.53
N LEU A 157 -12.99 -16.32 -1.52
CA LEU A 157 -12.98 -17.54 -0.70
C LEU A 157 -14.29 -17.71 0.09
N ASN A 158 -14.84 -16.62 0.62
CA ASN A 158 -16.15 -16.64 1.29
C ASN A 158 -17.27 -17.07 0.35
N ILE A 159 -17.34 -16.49 -0.86
CA ILE A 159 -18.39 -16.78 -1.82
C ILE A 159 -18.26 -18.21 -2.38
N SER A 160 -17.04 -18.64 -2.69
CA SER A 160 -16.80 -19.97 -3.28
C SER A 160 -16.81 -21.10 -2.26
N GLY A 161 -16.75 -20.81 -0.96
CA GLY A 161 -16.57 -21.79 0.10
C GLY A 161 -15.23 -22.51 0.06
N SER A 162 -14.27 -22.04 -0.76
CA SER A 162 -12.95 -22.65 -0.87
C SER A 162 -12.00 -22.19 0.22
N ARG A 163 -10.86 -22.87 0.36
CA ARG A 163 -9.78 -22.52 1.28
C ARG A 163 -8.49 -22.35 0.49
N PRO A 164 -7.50 -21.54 0.97
CA PRO A 164 -6.20 -21.46 0.31
C PRO A 164 -5.49 -22.81 0.22
N SER A 165 -4.43 -22.89 -0.59
CA SER A 165 -3.56 -24.07 -0.62
C SER A 165 -2.97 -24.34 0.75
N ALA A 166 -2.93 -25.60 1.19
CA ALA A 166 -2.29 -26.02 2.44
C ALA A 166 -0.76 -25.75 2.46
N ALA A 167 -0.14 -25.53 1.31
CA ALA A 167 1.26 -25.14 1.21
C ALA A 167 1.51 -23.69 1.65
N LEU A 168 0.47 -22.84 1.59
CA LEU A 168 0.60 -21.43 1.91
C LEU A 168 0.82 -21.23 3.42
N SER A 169 1.95 -20.68 3.78
CA SER A 169 2.40 -20.52 5.17
C SER A 169 2.62 -19.07 5.57
N PHE A 170 2.69 -18.14 4.60
CA PHE A 170 2.92 -16.73 4.87
C PHE A 170 2.41 -15.82 3.74
N VAL A 171 1.63 -14.82 4.11
CA VAL A 171 1.19 -13.75 3.21
C VAL A 171 1.54 -12.41 3.86
N ALA A 172 2.53 -11.70 3.31
CA ALA A 172 2.81 -10.35 3.74
C ALA A 172 1.77 -9.39 3.18
N VAL A 173 1.23 -8.50 4.02
CA VAL A 173 0.30 -7.46 3.59
C VAL A 173 0.89 -6.09 3.90
N GLY A 174 1.02 -5.25 2.89
CA GLY A 174 1.66 -3.95 3.07
C GLY A 174 1.32 -2.94 1.98
N GLY A 175 1.94 -1.77 2.07
CA GLY A 175 1.75 -0.68 1.11
C GLY A 175 0.64 0.31 1.50
N ALA A 176 -0.32 -0.07 2.33
CA ALA A 176 -1.32 0.80 2.95
C ALA A 176 -1.77 0.21 4.29
N ARG A 177 -2.53 0.99 5.07
CA ARG A 177 -3.14 0.48 6.31
C ARG A 177 -4.14 -0.63 5.98
N VAL A 178 -4.13 -1.68 6.79
CA VAL A 178 -5.10 -2.78 6.72
C VAL A 178 -6.01 -2.69 7.93
N ALA A 179 -7.31 -2.91 7.74
CA ALA A 179 -8.22 -3.07 8.87
C ALA A 179 -7.94 -4.40 9.58
N SER A 180 -7.93 -4.40 10.92
CA SER A 180 -7.76 -5.60 11.73
C SER A 180 -8.81 -6.67 11.40
N GLU A 181 -10.05 -6.25 11.18
CA GLU A 181 -11.16 -7.13 10.80
C GLU A 181 -10.90 -7.89 9.51
N LEU A 182 -10.28 -7.25 8.51
CA LEU A 182 -9.90 -7.91 7.26
C LEU A 182 -8.80 -8.96 7.46
N LEU A 183 -7.81 -8.65 8.31
CA LEU A 183 -6.75 -9.62 8.66
C LEU A 183 -7.34 -10.83 9.39
N ASP A 184 -8.24 -10.60 10.34
CA ASP A 184 -8.89 -11.64 11.12
C ASP A 184 -9.80 -12.52 10.25
N GLU A 185 -10.59 -11.92 9.37
CA GLU A 185 -11.41 -12.64 8.40
C GLU A 185 -10.54 -13.50 7.46
N ALA A 186 -9.45 -12.93 6.93
CA ALA A 186 -8.52 -13.64 6.08
C ALA A 186 -7.91 -14.86 6.81
N ARG A 187 -7.50 -14.70 8.05
CA ARG A 187 -6.94 -15.79 8.89
C ARG A 187 -7.98 -16.87 9.19
N GLN A 188 -9.24 -16.50 9.49
CA GLN A 188 -10.35 -17.46 9.68
C GLN A 188 -10.61 -18.29 8.42
N LEU A 189 -10.39 -17.72 7.25
CA LEU A 189 -10.46 -18.43 5.97
C LEU A 189 -9.22 -19.28 5.67
N GLY A 190 -8.18 -19.18 6.48
CA GLY A 190 -6.93 -19.91 6.33
C GLY A 190 -5.86 -19.18 5.51
N ILE A 191 -6.01 -17.88 5.24
CA ILE A 191 -4.94 -17.05 4.67
C ILE A 191 -4.02 -16.63 5.81
N PRO A 192 -2.74 -17.04 5.86
CA PRO A 192 -1.80 -16.65 6.91
C PRO A 192 -1.28 -15.22 6.64
N ALA A 193 -2.15 -14.21 6.85
CA ALA A 193 -1.91 -12.81 6.52
C ALA A 193 -1.25 -12.06 7.69
N TYR A 194 -0.14 -11.38 7.42
CA TYR A 194 0.66 -10.62 8.39
C TYR A 194 1.03 -9.26 7.82
N GLN A 195 0.74 -8.22 8.58
CA GLN A 195 1.00 -6.85 8.17
C GLN A 195 2.47 -6.48 8.36
N GLY A 196 3.01 -5.65 7.46
CA GLY A 196 4.30 -5.01 7.58
C GLY A 196 4.24 -3.54 7.18
N TYR A 197 5.24 -2.79 7.61
CA TYR A 197 5.39 -1.38 7.28
C TYR A 197 6.73 -1.12 6.59
N GLY A 198 6.71 -0.16 5.71
CA GLY A 198 7.89 0.34 5.05
C GLY A 198 7.59 1.42 4.04
N LEU A 199 8.63 2.04 3.54
CA LEU A 199 8.57 3.08 2.52
C LEU A 199 9.79 2.97 1.62
N THR A 200 9.73 3.63 0.49
CA THR A 200 10.79 3.55 -0.53
C THR A 200 12.12 4.04 0.01
N GLU A 201 12.12 5.12 0.77
CA GLU A 201 13.30 5.69 1.44
C GLU A 201 13.91 4.72 2.46
N GLY A 202 13.10 3.85 3.07
CA GLY A 202 13.55 2.80 3.99
C GLY A 202 14.15 1.57 3.31
N GLY A 203 14.21 1.55 1.98
CA GLY A 203 14.67 0.38 1.23
C GLY A 203 13.61 -0.71 1.11
N SER A 204 12.35 -0.42 1.28
CA SER A 204 11.14 -1.24 1.21
C SER A 204 10.54 -1.57 2.57
N VAL A 205 10.91 -2.67 3.20
CA VAL A 205 10.29 -3.18 4.45
C VAL A 205 11.12 -2.75 5.64
N LEU A 206 10.50 -2.14 6.63
CA LEU A 206 11.14 -1.69 7.88
C LEU A 206 10.71 -2.53 9.08
N THR A 207 9.43 -2.92 9.13
CA THR A 207 8.89 -3.79 10.17
C THR A 207 8.06 -4.89 9.54
N LEU A 208 7.91 -6.02 10.22
CA LEU A 208 7.16 -7.15 9.68
C LEU A 208 6.61 -8.02 10.82
N ASN A 209 5.30 -8.24 10.81
CA ASN A 209 4.63 -9.26 11.61
C ASN A 209 4.85 -10.66 11.01
N ARG A 210 4.69 -11.69 11.85
CA ARG A 210 4.79 -13.10 11.48
C ARG A 210 3.89 -13.95 12.39
N PRO A 211 3.76 -15.26 12.15
CA PRO A 211 3.02 -16.15 13.07
C PRO A 211 3.46 -15.96 14.53
N GLY A 212 2.48 -15.72 15.40
CA GLY A 212 2.70 -15.39 16.81
C GLY A 212 2.73 -13.89 17.13
N ASP A 213 2.66 -13.02 16.11
CA ASP A 213 2.44 -11.58 16.25
C ASP A 213 0.98 -11.30 15.79
N ASP A 214 0.03 -11.37 16.67
CA ASP A 214 -1.42 -11.35 16.34
C ASP A 214 -2.11 -10.01 16.72
N ALA A 215 -1.33 -8.97 17.05
CA ALA A 215 -1.85 -7.67 17.44
C ALA A 215 -2.15 -6.75 16.22
N ASP A 216 -2.95 -5.70 16.45
CA ASP A 216 -3.21 -4.63 15.47
C ASP A 216 -2.03 -3.65 15.41
N ASP A 217 -0.92 -4.10 14.84
CA ASP A 217 0.32 -3.35 14.69
C ASP A 217 1.00 -3.70 13.36
N VAL A 218 2.12 -3.05 13.05
CA VAL A 218 2.88 -3.31 11.83
C VAL A 218 4.15 -4.13 12.05
N GLY A 219 4.30 -4.72 13.22
CA GLY A 219 5.40 -5.62 13.56
C GLY A 219 6.61 -4.96 14.17
N ARG A 220 7.61 -5.78 14.43
CA ARG A 220 8.89 -5.35 15.01
C ARG A 220 9.84 -4.85 13.94
N PRO A 221 10.72 -3.88 14.28
CA PRO A 221 11.81 -3.43 13.41
C PRO A 221 12.67 -4.60 12.93
N LEU A 222 13.02 -4.56 11.64
CA LEU A 222 13.98 -5.46 11.03
C LEU A 222 15.41 -4.97 11.30
N GLN A 223 16.37 -5.89 11.35
CA GLN A 223 17.74 -5.64 11.81
C GLN A 223 18.53 -4.62 10.98
N HIS A 224 18.16 -4.39 9.71
CA HIS A 224 18.87 -3.47 8.79
C HIS A 224 18.56 -2.00 9.03
N ALA A 225 17.55 -1.68 9.87
CA ALA A 225 17.14 -0.31 10.15
C ALA A 225 16.99 -0.08 11.67
N GLN A 226 17.37 1.11 12.11
CA GLN A 226 17.05 1.60 13.45
C GLN A 226 15.82 2.50 13.35
N ILE A 227 14.83 2.22 14.18
CA ILE A 227 13.60 2.99 14.24
C ILE A 227 13.46 3.60 15.63
N SER A 228 13.21 4.89 15.68
CA SER A 228 12.97 5.64 16.90
C SER A 228 11.77 6.56 16.74
N ILE A 229 11.22 7.02 17.87
CA ILE A 229 10.10 7.95 17.86
C ILE A 229 10.60 9.31 18.39
N ALA A 230 10.41 10.37 17.62
CA ALA A 230 10.73 11.74 18.02
C ALA A 230 9.52 12.64 17.84
N ALA A 231 9.03 13.24 18.91
CA ALA A 231 7.79 14.05 18.93
C ALA A 231 6.60 13.33 18.24
N GLY A 232 6.44 12.01 18.52
CA GLY A 232 5.38 11.17 17.94
C GLY A 232 5.62 10.75 16.49
N GLU A 233 6.70 11.20 15.84
CA GLU A 233 7.04 10.83 14.46
C GLU A 233 8.04 9.68 14.42
N VAL A 234 7.81 8.76 13.47
CA VAL A 234 8.73 7.66 13.19
C VAL A 234 9.96 8.19 12.46
N ILE A 235 11.12 8.01 13.09
CA ILE A 235 12.42 8.36 12.55
C ILE A 235 13.15 7.07 12.19
N VAL A 236 13.67 7.00 10.98
CA VAL A 236 14.37 5.82 10.47
C VAL A 236 15.82 6.15 10.18
N GLU A 237 16.72 5.27 10.61
CA GLU A 237 18.11 5.25 10.17
C GLU A 237 18.37 3.96 9.40
N THR A 238 18.77 4.09 8.12
CA THR A 238 19.06 2.97 7.23
C THR A 238 20.16 3.35 6.23
N ARG A 239 20.85 2.34 5.71
CA ARG A 239 21.81 2.51 4.64
C ARG A 239 21.17 2.72 3.27
N ALA A 240 19.92 2.28 3.07
CA ALA A 240 19.31 2.21 1.76
C ALA A 240 19.09 3.59 1.09
N PHE A 241 18.79 4.63 1.84
CA PHE A 241 18.46 5.96 1.32
C PHE A 241 19.69 6.81 1.04
N LEU A 242 19.89 7.19 -0.22
CA LEU A 242 20.98 8.08 -0.64
C LEU A 242 20.53 9.51 -0.94
N GLY A 243 19.23 9.75 -1.10
CA GLY A 243 18.65 11.04 -1.46
C GLY A 243 17.67 10.93 -2.61
N TYR A 244 17.29 12.09 -3.16
CA TYR A 244 16.36 12.17 -4.29
C TYR A 244 17.08 12.52 -5.58
N LEU A 245 16.53 12.04 -6.70
CA LEU A 245 16.99 12.36 -8.04
C LEU A 245 16.98 13.89 -8.25
N GLY A 246 18.11 14.43 -8.74
CA GLY A 246 18.30 15.86 -8.96
C GLY A 246 18.58 16.67 -7.70
N SER A 247 18.71 16.05 -6.53
CA SER A 247 19.15 16.71 -5.30
C SER A 247 20.67 16.62 -5.17
N GLU A 248 21.33 17.77 -5.03
CA GLU A 248 22.79 17.82 -4.76
C GLU A 248 23.12 17.40 -3.31
N ARG A 249 22.14 17.44 -2.41
CA ARG A 249 22.31 16.99 -1.02
C ARG A 249 21.98 15.51 -0.95
N GLY A 250 22.99 14.71 -0.65
CA GLY A 250 22.77 13.31 -0.22
C GLY A 250 21.82 13.27 0.96
N GLY A 251 20.87 12.36 0.97
CA GLY A 251 20.07 12.05 2.15
C GLY A 251 21.02 11.59 3.26
N GLY A 252 20.85 12.08 4.48
CA GLY A 252 21.48 11.46 5.65
C GLY A 252 20.95 10.02 5.80
N ARG A 253 21.70 9.16 6.47
CA ARG A 253 21.20 7.82 6.83
C ARG A 253 19.94 7.87 7.67
N GLN A 254 19.73 8.94 8.42
CA GLN A 254 18.57 9.19 9.27
C GLN A 254 17.62 10.19 8.61
N PHE A 255 16.33 9.87 8.63
CA PHE A 255 15.27 10.75 8.11
C PHE A 255 13.95 10.56 8.86
N ALA A 256 13.13 11.60 8.86
CA ALA A 256 11.76 11.58 9.35
C ALA A 256 10.83 11.04 8.25
N THR A 257 9.99 10.06 8.59
CA THR A 257 9.14 9.39 7.61
C THR A 257 7.87 10.18 7.26
N GLY A 258 7.47 11.11 8.11
CA GLY A 258 6.18 11.76 8.07
C GLY A 258 5.04 10.90 8.64
N ASP A 259 5.33 9.68 9.06
CA ASP A 259 4.37 8.81 9.72
C ASP A 259 4.46 8.99 11.24
N LEU A 260 3.32 8.99 11.92
CA LEU A 260 3.21 9.05 13.37
C LEU A 260 3.05 7.64 13.93
N GLY A 261 3.67 7.39 15.10
CA GLY A 261 3.56 6.08 15.73
C GLY A 261 4.23 6.02 17.10
N GLU A 262 4.09 4.86 17.72
CA GLU A 262 4.68 4.54 19.01
C GLU A 262 5.05 3.06 19.08
N PHE A 263 5.93 2.70 20.00
CA PHE A 263 6.24 1.29 20.30
C PHE A 263 5.47 0.84 21.52
N ASP A 264 4.94 -0.37 21.45
CA ASP A 264 4.42 -1.05 22.64
C ASP A 264 5.54 -1.63 23.52
N ALA A 265 5.14 -2.20 24.66
CA ALA A 265 6.08 -2.82 25.60
C ALA A 265 6.79 -4.07 25.03
N GLN A 266 6.25 -4.66 23.96
CA GLN A 266 6.81 -5.82 23.26
C GLN A 266 7.73 -5.39 22.10
N GLY A 267 7.82 -4.10 21.79
CA GLY A 267 8.64 -3.54 20.73
C GLY A 267 8.01 -3.63 19.34
N HIS A 268 6.68 -3.75 19.26
CA HIS A 268 5.93 -3.65 18.02
C HIS A 268 5.61 -2.19 17.73
N LEU A 269 5.66 -1.81 16.46
CA LEU A 269 5.35 -0.45 16.01
C LEU A 269 3.85 -0.33 15.72
N HIS A 270 3.20 0.60 16.39
CA HIS A 270 1.83 1.03 16.10
C HIS A 270 1.86 2.34 15.32
N LEU A 271 1.22 2.37 14.16
CA LEU A 271 1.12 3.57 13.33
C LEU A 271 -0.19 4.31 13.60
N ALA A 272 -0.07 5.59 13.94
CA ALA A 272 -1.22 6.47 14.16
C ALA A 272 -1.70 7.19 12.89
N GLY A 273 -0.87 7.22 11.83
CA GLY A 273 -1.19 7.83 10.54
C GLY A 273 -0.11 8.75 10.00
N ARG A 274 -0.42 9.55 8.97
CA ARG A 274 0.51 10.51 8.39
C ARG A 274 0.33 11.91 8.96
N ARG A 275 1.40 12.51 9.43
CA ARG A 275 1.40 13.87 10.00
C ARG A 275 0.70 14.90 9.10
N LYS A 276 1.00 14.89 7.81
CA LYS A 276 0.43 15.83 6.83
C LYS A 276 -1.04 15.57 6.48
N ASN A 277 -1.56 14.38 6.77
CA ASN A 277 -2.92 14.00 6.45
C ASN A 277 -3.86 14.13 7.66
N LEU A 278 -3.32 14.43 8.85
CA LEU A 278 -4.14 14.59 10.04
C LEU A 278 -5.25 15.61 9.81
N LEU A 279 -6.46 15.21 10.11
CA LEU A 279 -7.62 16.08 10.18
C LEU A 279 -7.73 16.60 11.61
N ILE A 280 -7.81 17.90 11.77
CA ILE A 280 -8.03 18.54 13.08
C ILE A 280 -9.48 18.98 13.11
N THR A 281 -10.33 18.27 13.85
CA THR A 281 -11.74 18.64 13.97
C THR A 281 -11.90 19.96 14.70
N SER A 282 -13.10 20.58 14.61
CA SER A 282 -13.41 21.81 15.35
C SER A 282 -13.32 21.63 16.87
N TRP A 283 -13.34 20.40 17.37
CA TRP A 283 -13.14 20.02 18.77
C TRP A 283 -11.67 19.81 19.14
N GLY A 284 -10.73 20.10 18.22
CA GLY A 284 -9.29 19.93 18.45
C GLY A 284 -8.82 18.47 18.46
N ARG A 285 -9.62 17.53 17.96
CA ARG A 285 -9.21 16.14 17.85
C ARG A 285 -8.37 15.90 16.58
N ASN A 286 -7.21 15.32 16.76
CA ASN A 286 -6.34 14.89 15.65
C ASN A 286 -6.74 13.48 15.21
N ILE A 287 -7.18 13.34 13.97
CA ILE A 287 -7.65 12.06 13.42
C ILE A 287 -6.88 11.77 12.14
N SER A 288 -6.25 10.60 12.06
CA SER A 288 -5.70 10.09 10.81
C SER A 288 -6.82 9.57 9.93
N PRO A 289 -7.09 10.15 8.75
CA PRO A 289 -8.17 9.70 7.88
C PRO A 289 -7.98 8.28 7.37
N GLU A 290 -6.75 7.78 7.31
CA GLU A 290 -6.45 6.42 6.91
C GLU A 290 -7.09 5.37 7.81
N TRP A 291 -7.34 5.71 9.07
CA TRP A 291 -7.99 4.80 10.01
C TRP A 291 -9.47 4.56 9.67
N PRO A 292 -10.36 5.57 9.68
CA PRO A 292 -11.74 5.34 9.27
C PRO A 292 -11.86 4.90 7.79
N GLU A 293 -10.94 5.29 6.91
CA GLU A 293 -10.91 4.77 5.54
C GLU A 293 -10.65 3.26 5.50
N ALA A 294 -9.72 2.76 6.30
CA ALA A 294 -9.45 1.33 6.38
C ALA A 294 -10.68 0.56 6.89
N ALA A 295 -11.38 1.08 7.91
CA ALA A 295 -12.61 0.49 8.41
C ALA A 295 -13.73 0.47 7.34
N LEU A 296 -13.90 1.56 6.59
CA LEU A 296 -14.83 1.62 5.46
C LEU A 296 -14.46 0.64 4.34
N LEU A 297 -13.19 0.59 3.99
CA LEU A 297 -12.67 -0.25 2.92
C LEU A 297 -12.65 -1.75 3.29
N ALA A 298 -12.79 -2.12 4.54
CA ALA A 298 -12.99 -3.51 4.95
C ALA A 298 -14.29 -4.08 4.37
N ASP A 299 -15.34 -3.26 4.23
CA ASP A 299 -16.60 -3.70 3.65
C ASP A 299 -16.49 -3.91 2.12
N PRO A 300 -16.89 -5.10 1.59
CA PRO A 300 -16.77 -5.41 0.16
C PRO A 300 -17.64 -4.55 -0.76
N ARG A 301 -18.62 -3.84 -0.24
CA ARG A 301 -19.51 -2.94 -0.99
C ARG A 301 -18.85 -1.60 -1.34
N ILE A 302 -17.78 -1.21 -0.64
CA ILE A 302 -17.06 0.05 -0.85
C ILE A 302 -15.78 -0.23 -1.66
N PHE A 303 -15.68 0.38 -2.83
CA PHE A 303 -14.54 0.25 -3.73
C PHE A 303 -13.40 1.21 -3.37
N GLN A 304 -13.71 2.50 -3.14
CA GLN A 304 -12.75 3.52 -2.72
C GLN A 304 -13.38 4.45 -1.69
N ALA A 305 -12.57 4.97 -0.79
CA ALA A 305 -12.99 5.91 0.25
C ALA A 305 -11.95 7.01 0.44
N VAL A 306 -12.40 8.23 0.64
CA VAL A 306 -11.61 9.36 1.14
C VAL A 306 -12.38 10.04 2.24
N VAL A 307 -11.78 10.11 3.42
CA VAL A 307 -12.36 10.77 4.59
C VAL A 307 -11.85 12.20 4.68
N VAL A 308 -12.76 13.13 4.94
CA VAL A 308 -12.54 14.57 5.10
C VAL A 308 -13.22 15.05 6.38
N GLY A 309 -12.87 16.23 6.88
CA GLY A 309 -13.45 16.76 8.11
C GLY A 309 -12.52 17.73 8.85
N ASP A 310 -11.45 18.22 8.18
CA ASP A 310 -10.58 19.23 8.76
C ASP A 310 -11.36 20.49 9.09
N GLY A 311 -11.23 21.00 10.33
CA GLY A 311 -12.02 22.11 10.84
C GLY A 311 -13.51 21.85 11.10
N GLN A 312 -14.02 20.65 10.81
CA GLN A 312 -15.44 20.30 10.96
C GLN A 312 -15.72 19.59 12.30
N ALA A 313 -16.99 19.64 12.75
CA ALA A 313 -17.40 18.99 13.98
C ALA A 313 -17.40 17.45 13.89
N ALA A 314 -17.58 16.90 12.69
CA ALA A 314 -17.61 15.47 12.44
C ALA A 314 -16.97 15.13 11.10
N LEU A 315 -16.55 13.88 10.96
CA LEU A 315 -15.96 13.38 9.70
C LEU A 315 -17.04 13.08 8.66
N SER A 316 -16.71 13.32 7.42
CA SER A 316 -17.50 12.92 6.24
C SER A 316 -16.65 12.04 5.33
N ALA A 317 -17.27 11.17 4.54
CA ALA A 317 -16.58 10.31 3.59
C ALA A 317 -17.09 10.50 2.16
N ILE A 318 -16.19 10.59 1.20
CA ILE A 318 -16.49 10.44 -0.22
C ILE A 318 -16.28 8.97 -0.55
N LEU A 319 -17.37 8.26 -0.91
CA LEU A 319 -17.37 6.82 -1.13
C LEU A 319 -17.67 6.48 -2.59
N VAL A 320 -16.86 5.61 -3.14
CA VAL A 320 -17.12 4.98 -4.45
C VAL A 320 -17.65 3.58 -4.19
N PRO A 321 -18.94 3.33 -4.45
CA PRO A 321 -19.52 2.01 -4.29
C PRO A 321 -18.97 1.01 -5.32
N MET A 322 -19.02 -0.28 -5.00
CA MET A 322 -18.88 -1.32 -6.02
C MET A 322 -20.08 -1.25 -6.99
N PRO A 323 -19.87 -1.62 -8.27
CA PRO A 323 -20.95 -1.59 -9.26
C PRO A 323 -22.19 -2.37 -8.80
N GLY A 324 -23.37 -1.74 -8.92
CA GLY A 324 -24.66 -2.36 -8.57
C GLY A 324 -25.04 -2.31 -7.08
N VAL A 325 -24.21 -1.71 -6.24
CA VAL A 325 -24.53 -1.52 -4.80
C VAL A 325 -25.45 -0.34 -4.63
N SER A 326 -26.56 -0.54 -3.87
CA SER A 326 -27.53 0.52 -3.59
C SER A 326 -27.04 1.48 -2.49
N PRO A 327 -27.54 2.74 -2.47
CA PRO A 327 -27.20 3.68 -1.38
C PRO A 327 -27.52 3.12 0.02
N SER A 328 -28.64 2.46 0.20
CA SER A 328 -29.00 1.84 1.49
C SER A 328 -28.04 0.74 1.92
N ALA A 329 -27.42 0.03 0.97
CA ALA A 329 -26.39 -0.94 1.29
C ALA A 329 -25.06 -0.26 1.72
N ILE A 330 -24.78 0.94 1.19
CA ILE A 330 -23.65 1.75 1.65
C ILE A 330 -23.92 2.32 3.05
N ASP A 331 -25.14 2.76 3.37
CA ASP A 331 -25.50 3.19 4.74
C ASP A 331 -25.22 2.08 5.76
N LEU A 332 -25.55 0.83 5.42
CA LEU A 332 -25.26 -0.31 6.27
C LEU A 332 -23.74 -0.58 6.38
N ALA A 333 -22.97 -0.36 5.31
CA ALA A 333 -21.53 -0.49 5.34
C ALA A 333 -20.87 0.58 6.24
N VAL A 334 -21.32 1.83 6.13
CA VAL A 334 -20.84 2.94 6.97
C VAL A 334 -21.20 2.69 8.44
N LYS A 335 -22.41 2.22 8.71
CA LYS A 335 -22.82 1.86 10.07
C LYS A 335 -21.93 0.77 10.66
N GLY A 336 -21.66 -0.30 9.90
CA GLY A 336 -20.76 -1.38 10.34
C GLY A 336 -19.34 -0.88 10.60
N ALA A 337 -18.79 -0.05 9.72
CA ALA A 337 -17.48 0.56 9.93
C ALA A 337 -17.46 1.44 11.21
N ASN A 338 -18.50 2.21 11.46
CA ASN A 338 -18.62 3.05 12.66
C ASN A 338 -18.69 2.24 13.97
N GLU A 339 -19.13 0.99 13.96
CA GLU A 339 -19.13 0.13 15.14
C GLU A 339 -17.71 -0.23 15.60
N THR A 340 -16.73 -0.21 14.70
CA THR A 340 -15.30 -0.48 15.00
C THR A 340 -14.52 0.79 15.34
N LEU A 341 -15.13 1.97 15.18
CA LEU A 341 -14.47 3.26 15.38
C LEU A 341 -14.95 3.93 16.68
N PRO A 342 -14.05 4.61 17.41
CA PRO A 342 -14.45 5.44 18.53
C PRO A 342 -15.29 6.62 18.04
N ASP A 343 -16.14 7.17 18.90
CA ASP A 343 -17.14 8.18 18.57
C ASP A 343 -16.55 9.37 17.78
N TYR A 344 -15.37 9.84 18.17
CA TYR A 344 -14.71 10.99 17.52
C TYR A 344 -14.16 10.71 16.12
N ALA A 345 -14.04 9.43 15.72
CA ALA A 345 -13.55 9.01 14.40
C ALA A 345 -14.65 8.45 13.48
N ARG A 346 -15.90 8.45 13.95
CA ARG A 346 -17.04 7.96 13.18
C ARG A 346 -17.37 8.88 12.01
N ILE A 347 -17.82 8.25 10.94
CA ILE A 347 -18.31 8.94 9.75
C ILE A 347 -19.77 9.32 10.00
N ALA A 348 -20.03 10.62 10.12
CA ALA A 348 -21.38 11.14 10.31
C ALA A 348 -22.19 11.14 9.00
N ARG A 349 -21.51 11.29 7.87
CA ARG A 349 -22.14 11.45 6.55
C ARG A 349 -21.25 10.91 5.45
N TRP A 350 -21.85 10.52 4.34
CA TRP A 350 -21.10 10.16 3.15
C TRP A 350 -21.69 10.78 1.87
N ILE A 351 -20.84 10.94 0.88
CA ILE A 351 -21.15 11.51 -0.43
C ILE A 351 -20.79 10.45 -1.48
N PRO A 352 -21.67 10.16 -2.44
CA PRO A 352 -21.33 9.27 -3.54
C PRO A 352 -20.26 9.91 -4.44
N GLY A 353 -19.15 9.21 -4.63
CA GLY A 353 -18.03 9.60 -5.48
C GLY A 353 -18.02 8.86 -6.81
N GLU A 354 -17.49 9.51 -7.85
CA GLU A 354 -17.03 8.82 -9.06
C GLU A 354 -15.73 8.06 -8.78
N ALA A 355 -15.43 7.01 -9.57
CA ALA A 355 -14.19 6.26 -9.41
C ALA A 355 -12.96 7.18 -9.48
N PHE A 356 -12.10 7.13 -8.47
CA PHE A 356 -10.86 7.89 -8.43
C PHE A 356 -9.83 7.23 -9.34
N THR A 357 -9.45 7.90 -10.41
CA THR A 357 -8.56 7.38 -11.45
C THR A 357 -7.45 8.38 -11.78
N ALA A 358 -6.38 7.90 -12.40
CA ALA A 358 -5.36 8.80 -12.95
C ALA A 358 -5.90 9.64 -14.12
N ALA A 359 -6.88 9.12 -14.86
CA ALA A 359 -7.47 9.79 -16.01
C ALA A 359 -8.27 11.04 -15.62
N ASN A 360 -9.01 10.98 -14.48
CA ASN A 360 -9.74 12.15 -13.97
C ASN A 360 -8.92 12.97 -12.94
N GLY A 361 -7.66 12.58 -12.71
CA GLY A 361 -6.73 13.29 -11.85
C GLY A 361 -7.01 13.11 -10.35
N LEU A 362 -7.97 12.27 -9.95
CA LEU A 362 -8.33 12.02 -8.55
C LEU A 362 -7.49 10.90 -7.91
N ALA A 363 -6.72 10.16 -8.72
CA ALA A 363 -5.76 9.17 -8.21
C ALA A 363 -4.41 9.29 -8.90
N THR A 364 -3.39 8.74 -8.26
CA THR A 364 -2.04 8.59 -8.82
C THR A 364 -2.02 7.49 -9.88
N GLY A 365 -0.93 7.39 -10.66
CA GLY A 365 -0.77 6.34 -11.69
C GLY A 365 -0.83 4.91 -11.15
N ASN A 366 -0.63 4.69 -9.86
CA ASN A 366 -0.77 3.40 -9.17
C ASN A 366 -2.09 3.26 -8.39
N GLY A 367 -3.09 4.11 -8.67
CA GLY A 367 -4.46 3.98 -8.17
C GLY A 367 -4.73 4.56 -6.78
N ARG A 368 -3.74 5.18 -6.11
CA ARG A 368 -3.97 5.81 -4.80
C ARG A 368 -4.72 7.12 -4.94
N PRO A 369 -5.82 7.37 -4.20
CA PRO A 369 -6.51 8.64 -4.19
C PRO A 369 -5.58 9.81 -3.86
N ILE A 370 -5.71 10.92 -4.61
CA ILE A 370 -5.05 12.18 -4.30
C ILE A 370 -6.02 12.98 -3.45
N ARG A 371 -5.89 12.86 -2.13
CA ARG A 371 -6.80 13.36 -1.11
C ARG A 371 -7.21 14.81 -1.35
N ASP A 372 -6.24 15.70 -1.54
CA ASP A 372 -6.48 17.13 -1.72
C ASP A 372 -7.37 17.41 -2.95
N ARG A 373 -7.14 16.69 -4.05
CA ARG A 373 -7.94 16.83 -5.28
C ARG A 373 -9.35 16.26 -5.12
N VAL A 374 -9.49 15.15 -4.40
CA VAL A 374 -10.81 14.60 -4.08
C VAL A 374 -11.58 15.57 -3.19
N ALA A 375 -10.97 16.08 -2.12
CA ALA A 375 -11.59 17.06 -1.24
C ALA A 375 -11.99 18.35 -1.98
N GLU A 376 -11.14 18.87 -2.85
CA GLU A 376 -11.43 20.03 -3.72
C GLU A 376 -12.61 19.75 -4.67
N ARG A 377 -12.59 18.61 -5.35
CA ARG A 377 -13.64 18.19 -6.31
C ARG A 377 -15.02 18.10 -5.66
N TYR A 378 -15.10 17.66 -4.42
CA TYR A 378 -16.34 17.47 -3.68
C TYR A 378 -16.61 18.58 -2.63
N SER A 379 -15.84 19.67 -2.64
CA SER A 379 -15.93 20.75 -1.65
C SER A 379 -17.35 21.33 -1.51
N SER A 380 -18.02 21.61 -2.62
CA SER A 380 -19.41 22.12 -2.59
C SER A 380 -20.40 21.13 -1.97
N ALA A 381 -20.24 19.83 -2.26
CA ALA A 381 -21.09 18.79 -1.66
C ALA A 381 -20.79 18.61 -0.16
N ILE A 382 -19.53 18.72 0.23
CA ILE A 382 -19.11 18.67 1.64
C ILE A 382 -19.71 19.85 2.41
N THR A 383 -19.69 21.05 1.84
CA THR A 383 -20.22 22.27 2.46
C THR A 383 -21.76 22.30 2.49
N ALA A 384 -22.43 21.74 1.48
CA ALA A 384 -23.88 21.70 1.38
C ALA A 384 -24.56 20.72 2.36
N LEU A 385 -23.78 19.85 2.98
CA LEU A 385 -24.29 18.95 4.02
C LEU A 385 -24.46 19.76 5.31
N GLU A 386 -25.66 20.23 5.62
CA GLU A 386 -25.97 20.83 6.93
C GLU A 386 -25.72 19.81 8.07
N PRO A 387 -25.34 20.27 9.28
CA PRO A 387 -25.19 19.36 10.41
C PRO A 387 -26.54 18.68 10.69
N ASN A 388 -26.58 17.37 10.65
CA ASN A 388 -27.70 16.62 11.19
C ASN A 388 -27.74 16.87 12.70
N GLU A 389 -28.87 17.34 13.25
CA GLU A 389 -29.08 17.70 14.67
C GLU A 389 -29.05 16.49 15.63
N GLU A 390 -28.76 15.28 15.12
CA GLU A 390 -28.66 14.08 15.95
C GLU A 390 -27.20 13.62 16.13
N CYS A 391 -26.37 14.47 16.77
CA CYS A 391 -25.21 13.97 17.49
C CYS A 391 -25.69 13.71 18.95
N PRO A 392 -25.68 12.45 19.46
CA PRO A 392 -26.09 12.21 20.83
C PRO A 392 -25.17 12.98 21.78
N ASP A 393 -25.75 13.63 22.78
CA ASP A 393 -25.10 14.39 23.82
C ASP A 393 -23.82 13.72 24.32
N VAL A 394 -22.69 14.35 24.08
CA VAL A 394 -21.45 14.03 24.77
C VAL A 394 -21.60 14.53 26.20
N VAL A 395 -21.96 13.65 27.12
CA VAL A 395 -21.85 13.91 28.55
C VAL A 395 -20.38 14.15 28.86
N LEU A 396 -20.07 15.35 29.36
CA LEU A 396 -18.76 15.78 29.84
C LEU A 396 -18.23 14.93 31.00
#